data_e296391d5d29772a9475b02db71d5eb7
#
_entry.id   e296391d5d29772a9475b02db71d5eb7
#
_cell.length_a   1.000
_cell.length_b   1.000
_cell.length_c   1.000
_cell.angle_alpha   90.00
_cell.angle_beta   90.00
_cell.angle_gamma   90.00
#
_symmetry.space_group_name_H-M   'P 1'
#
loop_
_entity.id
_entity.type
_entity.pdbx_description
1 polymer ?
#
loop_
_entity_poly.entity_id
_entity_poly.type
_entity_poly.pdbx_seq_one_letter_code
_entity_poly.pdbx_strand_id
1 'polypeptide(L)'
;MQVCVVGSGGREHALASVLGRTATVVVTPGNPGIPGSVAAPAEEIDADLYVIGPEVPLVDGLADRLRDRGALVVGPGADGARLEGSKAWMKEVLAAAGVPTAAHRAFGPSEVEAAVAFLDDLPGLYVVKTDGLAAGKGVLVTESRSEAEEDVRAKLSGQAFGEAGRRIVIEEGMSGPEVSLLCLCDGAAVSPMASAQDFKRVADGDRGPNTGGMGAYSPVPAVDVAEGERLAEALVAPTVHELRRRGIDYRGVLYAGLMLTPEGPKVLEYNVRFGDPEAQVVLPRVTSDLADVLASVAAGAMDAGPTFGDDAAVTVVCASPGYPAAPRTGEPVEGLEAAAAVPGVQIFCAGVAADGAGRLVTAGGRVLNVTGVGPTVAVARERAYQAVAALHWPGLQVRSDIAADV
;
A
#
# COMPACT_ATOMS: atom_id res chain seq x y z
N MET A 1 -19.44 17.20 6.76
CA MET A 1 -18.81 16.08 7.47
C MET A 1 -17.39 16.46 7.82
N GLN A 2 -16.94 16.16 9.03
CA GLN A 2 -15.53 16.26 9.43
C GLN A 2 -14.88 14.88 9.35
N VAL A 3 -13.77 14.78 8.62
CA VAL A 3 -13.03 13.52 8.42
C VAL A 3 -11.67 13.63 9.08
N CYS A 4 -11.31 12.64 9.89
CA CYS A 4 -9.97 12.48 10.44
C CYS A 4 -9.21 11.41 9.64
N VAL A 5 -8.14 11.80 8.96
CA VAL A 5 -7.20 10.88 8.30
C VAL A 5 -6.04 10.60 9.24
N VAL A 6 -5.84 9.34 9.59
CA VAL A 6 -4.77 8.92 10.50
C VAL A 6 -3.54 8.47 9.71
N GLY A 7 -2.41 9.08 9.98
CA GLY A 7 -1.11 8.80 9.37
C GLY A 7 -0.38 10.08 8.94
N SER A 8 0.75 9.96 8.27
CA SER A 8 1.64 11.09 7.96
C SER A 8 2.36 10.97 6.61
N GLY A 9 1.98 10.02 5.76
CA GLY A 9 2.63 9.72 4.49
C GLY A 9 1.96 10.34 3.27
N GLY A 10 2.50 10.04 2.10
CA GLY A 10 1.95 10.48 0.81
C GLY A 10 0.54 9.94 0.54
N ARG A 11 0.24 8.73 0.99
CA ARG A 11 -1.10 8.13 0.97
C ARG A 11 -2.11 8.98 1.75
N GLU A 12 -1.77 9.38 2.97
CA GLU A 12 -2.64 10.21 3.82
C GLU A 12 -2.82 11.60 3.21
N HIS A 13 -1.78 12.17 2.58
CA HIS A 13 -1.90 13.42 1.84
C HIS A 13 -2.85 13.27 0.64
N ALA A 14 -2.74 12.20 -0.13
CA ALA A 14 -3.66 11.93 -1.24
C ALA A 14 -5.11 11.76 -0.77
N LEU A 15 -5.33 11.01 0.33
CA LEU A 15 -6.63 10.89 0.98
C LEU A 15 -7.19 12.25 1.39
N ALA A 16 -6.39 13.06 2.11
CA ALA A 16 -6.80 14.38 2.57
C ALA A 16 -7.15 15.31 1.41
N SER A 17 -6.37 15.27 0.32
CA SER A 17 -6.61 16.08 -0.88
C SER A 17 -7.95 15.75 -1.55
N VAL A 18 -8.29 14.47 -1.66
CA VAL A 18 -9.52 14.05 -2.35
C VAL A 18 -10.74 14.22 -1.45
N LEU A 19 -10.65 13.83 -0.18
CA LEU A 19 -11.72 14.03 0.81
C LEU A 19 -12.01 15.52 1.04
N GLY A 20 -10.98 16.37 0.99
CA GLY A 20 -11.12 17.82 1.13
C GLY A 20 -11.89 18.50 0.01
N ARG A 21 -12.28 17.80 -1.07
CA ARG A 21 -13.17 18.33 -2.12
C ARG A 21 -14.60 18.55 -1.62
N THR A 22 -15.05 17.73 -0.65
CA THR A 22 -16.44 17.71 -0.16
C THR A 22 -16.57 17.73 1.37
N ALA A 23 -15.48 17.50 2.11
CA ALA A 23 -15.46 17.44 3.56
C ALA A 23 -14.40 18.36 4.19
N THR A 24 -14.55 18.64 5.48
CA THR A 24 -13.46 19.23 6.28
C THR A 24 -12.54 18.12 6.74
N VAL A 25 -11.24 18.23 6.46
CA VAL A 25 -10.26 17.17 6.76
C VAL A 25 -9.25 17.62 7.81
N VAL A 26 -9.04 16.78 8.80
CA VAL A 26 -7.95 16.84 9.77
C VAL A 26 -7.05 15.64 9.54
N VAL A 27 -5.73 15.82 9.55
CA VAL A 27 -4.76 14.72 9.39
C VAL A 27 -3.94 14.57 10.67
N THR A 28 -3.87 13.37 11.24
CA THR A 28 -3.12 13.17 12.49
C THR A 28 -2.19 11.93 12.44
N PRO A 29 -0.92 12.07 12.85
CA PRO A 29 -0.23 13.31 13.23
C PRO A 29 0.04 14.21 12.02
N GLY A 30 -0.12 13.72 10.77
CA GLY A 30 0.22 14.43 9.56
C GLY A 30 1.72 14.76 9.46
N ASN A 31 2.04 15.72 8.61
CA ASN A 31 3.37 16.31 8.47
C ASN A 31 3.23 17.77 7.99
N PRO A 32 4.28 18.60 8.07
CA PRO A 32 4.17 20.03 7.73
C PRO A 32 3.83 20.33 6.26
N GLY A 33 3.92 19.35 5.37
CA GLY A 33 3.51 19.48 3.97
C GLY A 33 2.06 19.08 3.70
N ILE A 34 1.32 18.56 4.70
CA ILE A 34 -0.08 18.16 4.56
C ILE A 34 -0.98 19.22 5.21
N PRO A 35 -1.85 19.90 4.46
CA PRO A 35 -2.82 20.83 5.04
C PRO A 35 -3.73 20.15 6.07
N GLY A 36 -4.03 20.82 7.17
CA GLY A 36 -4.89 20.28 8.23
C GLY A 36 -4.20 19.29 9.18
N SER A 37 -2.86 19.20 9.15
CA SER A 37 -2.09 18.36 10.07
C SER A 37 -2.17 18.87 11.50
N VAL A 38 -2.45 17.96 12.45
CA VAL A 38 -2.58 18.24 13.89
C VAL A 38 -1.86 17.15 14.67
N ALA A 39 -0.87 17.52 15.48
CA ALA A 39 -0.10 16.59 16.30
C ALA A 39 -0.87 16.24 17.59
N ALA A 40 -1.94 15.45 17.47
CA ALA A 40 -2.73 14.93 18.57
C ALA A 40 -3.05 13.43 18.32
N PRO A 41 -3.31 12.62 19.36
CA PRO A 41 -3.84 11.27 19.18
C PRO A 41 -5.16 11.28 18.42
N ALA A 42 -5.39 10.28 17.56
CA ALA A 42 -6.63 10.19 16.78
C ALA A 42 -7.88 10.16 17.67
N GLU A 43 -7.76 9.51 18.83
CA GLU A 43 -8.84 9.42 19.83
C GLU A 43 -9.20 10.78 20.48
N GLU A 44 -8.38 11.81 20.36
CA GLU A 44 -8.65 13.17 20.85
C GLU A 44 -9.24 14.09 19.78
N ILE A 45 -9.25 13.67 18.52
CA ILE A 45 -9.86 14.42 17.41
C ILE A 45 -11.37 14.12 17.40
N ASP A 46 -12.20 15.16 17.33
CA ASP A 46 -13.64 15.03 17.11
C ASP A 46 -13.91 14.99 15.61
N ALA A 47 -14.39 13.85 15.09
CA ALA A 47 -14.67 13.66 13.68
C ALA A 47 -15.86 12.71 13.46
N ASP A 48 -16.61 12.95 12.39
CA ASP A 48 -17.73 12.10 11.96
C ASP A 48 -17.24 10.78 11.37
N LEU A 49 -16.07 10.79 10.71
CA LEU A 49 -15.47 9.65 10.03
C LEU A 49 -13.96 9.63 10.27
N TYR A 50 -13.43 8.45 10.60
CA TYR A 50 -11.98 8.20 10.67
C TYR A 50 -11.54 7.30 9.53
N VAL A 51 -10.45 7.69 8.83
CA VAL A 51 -9.82 6.88 7.78
C VAL A 51 -8.41 6.56 8.23
N ILE A 52 -8.14 5.30 8.57
CA ILE A 52 -6.82 4.88 9.06
C ILE A 52 -5.95 4.51 7.87
N GLY A 53 -4.87 5.27 7.67
CA GLY A 53 -3.96 5.10 6.54
C GLY A 53 -2.98 3.93 6.71
N PRO A 54 -2.14 3.89 7.78
CA PRO A 54 -1.13 2.86 7.95
C PRO A 54 -1.65 1.61 8.65
N GLU A 55 -0.96 0.48 8.44
CA GLU A 55 -1.31 -0.84 8.97
C GLU A 55 -1.05 -0.98 10.48
N VAL A 56 0.00 -0.35 10.99
CA VAL A 56 0.40 -0.51 12.41
C VAL A 56 -0.71 -0.12 13.37
N PRO A 57 -1.35 1.06 13.28
CA PRO A 57 -2.48 1.41 14.12
C PRO A 57 -3.68 0.44 14.00
N LEU A 58 -3.90 -0.16 12.82
CA LEU A 58 -4.97 -1.15 12.62
C LEU A 58 -4.68 -2.44 13.38
N VAL A 59 -3.46 -2.96 13.26
CA VAL A 59 -3.01 -4.15 14.00
C VAL A 59 -3.04 -3.91 15.51
N ASP A 60 -2.73 -2.67 15.94
CA ASP A 60 -2.78 -2.25 17.36
C ASP A 60 -4.21 -1.94 17.85
N GLY A 61 -5.25 -2.17 17.05
CA GLY A 61 -6.65 -2.05 17.43
C GLY A 61 -7.18 -0.62 17.55
N LEU A 62 -6.59 0.35 16.86
CA LEU A 62 -7.11 1.73 16.86
C LEU A 62 -8.55 1.79 16.33
N ALA A 63 -8.86 1.01 15.27
CA ALA A 63 -10.21 0.98 14.71
C ALA A 63 -11.25 0.47 15.74
N ASP A 64 -10.88 -0.53 16.53
CA ASP A 64 -11.75 -1.08 17.58
C ASP A 64 -12.02 -0.02 18.65
N ARG A 65 -10.97 0.63 19.18
CA ARG A 65 -11.11 1.68 20.19
C ARG A 65 -11.95 2.87 19.74
N LEU A 66 -11.86 3.25 18.47
CA LEU A 66 -12.69 4.33 17.91
C LEU A 66 -14.15 3.89 17.74
N ARG A 67 -14.40 2.66 17.27
CA ARG A 67 -15.75 2.10 17.14
C ARG A 67 -16.44 1.91 18.48
N ASP A 68 -15.72 1.51 19.53
CA ASP A 68 -16.23 1.40 20.89
C ASP A 68 -16.75 2.74 21.44
N ARG A 69 -16.30 3.85 20.87
CA ARG A 69 -16.76 5.22 21.17
C ARG A 69 -17.88 5.69 20.24
N GLY A 70 -18.36 4.81 19.35
CA GLY A 70 -19.44 5.11 18.41
C GLY A 70 -19.00 5.80 17.12
N ALA A 71 -17.70 5.87 16.82
CA ALA A 71 -17.18 6.51 15.60
C ALA A 71 -17.37 5.62 14.35
N LEU A 72 -17.61 6.25 13.21
CA LEU A 72 -17.47 5.59 11.90
C LEU A 72 -15.98 5.48 11.55
N VAL A 73 -15.52 4.27 11.19
CA VAL A 73 -14.11 4.00 10.93
C VAL A 73 -13.93 3.19 9.65
N VAL A 74 -13.16 3.72 8.72
CA VAL A 74 -12.62 2.99 7.56
C VAL A 74 -11.27 2.39 7.94
N GLY A 75 -11.25 1.09 8.11
CA GLY A 75 -10.14 0.25 8.54
C GLY A 75 -10.68 -0.92 9.36
N PRO A 76 -10.21 -2.16 9.15
CA PRO A 76 -10.65 -3.32 9.94
C PRO A 76 -10.24 -3.20 11.42
N GLY A 77 -10.90 -3.94 12.28
CA GLY A 77 -10.43 -4.20 13.63
C GLY A 77 -9.12 -4.99 13.65
N ALA A 78 -8.50 -5.13 14.82
CA ALA A 78 -7.24 -5.84 14.97
C ALA A 78 -7.29 -7.29 14.47
N ASP A 79 -8.43 -7.95 14.61
CA ASP A 79 -8.68 -9.31 14.10
C ASP A 79 -8.64 -9.38 12.57
N GLY A 80 -9.29 -8.45 11.86
CA GLY A 80 -9.25 -8.33 10.41
C GLY A 80 -7.89 -7.85 9.89
N ALA A 81 -7.23 -6.96 10.64
CA ALA A 81 -5.90 -6.44 10.30
C ALA A 81 -4.80 -7.53 10.30
N ARG A 82 -5.06 -8.68 10.93
CA ARG A 82 -4.17 -9.85 10.86
C ARG A 82 -3.91 -10.34 9.43
N LEU A 83 -4.78 -10.04 8.45
CA LEU A 83 -4.50 -10.38 7.03
C LEU A 83 -3.18 -9.78 6.53
N GLU A 84 -2.80 -8.60 6.98
CA GLU A 84 -1.48 -7.99 6.69
C GLU A 84 -0.48 -8.31 7.79
N GLY A 85 -0.94 -8.37 9.05
CA GLY A 85 -0.12 -8.59 10.24
C GLY A 85 0.48 -10.00 10.33
N SER A 86 -0.13 -11.02 9.71
CA SER A 86 0.39 -12.39 9.66
C SER A 86 0.13 -13.04 8.30
N LYS A 87 1.22 -13.26 7.56
CA LYS A 87 1.17 -13.92 6.26
C LYS A 87 0.72 -15.38 6.37
N ALA A 88 1.14 -16.07 7.42
CA ALA A 88 0.70 -17.44 7.68
C ALA A 88 -0.81 -17.50 7.91
N TRP A 89 -1.37 -16.60 8.72
CA TRP A 89 -2.80 -16.54 8.94
C TRP A 89 -3.58 -16.13 7.69
N MET A 90 -3.06 -15.18 6.92
CA MET A 90 -3.62 -14.82 5.61
C MET A 90 -3.74 -16.05 4.70
N LYS A 91 -2.67 -16.85 4.62
CA LYS A 91 -2.68 -18.08 3.81
C LYS A 91 -3.71 -19.11 4.31
N GLU A 92 -3.90 -19.24 5.62
CA GLU A 92 -4.96 -20.08 6.20
C GLU A 92 -6.37 -19.58 5.79
N VAL A 93 -6.59 -18.27 5.78
CA VAL A 93 -7.85 -17.66 5.33
C VAL A 93 -8.07 -17.90 3.84
N LEU A 94 -7.05 -17.67 3.00
CA LEU A 94 -7.11 -17.91 1.56
C LEU A 94 -7.45 -19.38 1.24
N ALA A 95 -6.78 -20.32 1.91
CA ALA A 95 -7.04 -21.75 1.75
C ALA A 95 -8.48 -22.13 2.14
N ALA A 96 -8.99 -21.59 3.26
CA ALA A 96 -10.36 -21.82 3.72
C ALA A 96 -11.40 -21.17 2.80
N ALA A 97 -11.07 -20.02 2.18
CA ALA A 97 -11.91 -19.33 1.22
C ALA A 97 -11.83 -19.92 -0.20
N GLY A 98 -10.92 -20.87 -0.46
CA GLY A 98 -10.68 -21.43 -1.80
C GLY A 98 -10.06 -20.42 -2.78
N VAL A 99 -9.37 -19.40 -2.28
CA VAL A 99 -8.75 -18.35 -3.10
C VAL A 99 -7.36 -18.80 -3.56
N PRO A 100 -7.07 -18.74 -4.88
CA PRO A 100 -5.78 -19.13 -5.43
C PRO A 100 -4.63 -18.25 -4.93
N THR A 101 -3.55 -18.91 -4.51
CA THR A 101 -2.28 -18.27 -4.09
C THR A 101 -1.13 -19.24 -4.37
N ALA A 102 0.12 -18.80 -4.21
CA ALA A 102 1.30 -19.64 -4.33
C ALA A 102 1.25 -20.88 -3.41
N ALA A 103 1.78 -22.01 -3.85
CA ALA A 103 2.05 -23.13 -2.97
C ALA A 103 3.00 -22.67 -1.86
N HIS A 104 2.66 -23.01 -0.61
CA HIS A 104 3.35 -22.41 0.55
C HIS A 104 3.33 -23.33 1.75
N ARG A 105 4.24 -23.06 2.68
CA ARG A 105 4.23 -23.63 4.03
C ARG A 105 4.81 -22.65 5.04
N ALA A 106 4.21 -22.58 6.23
CA ALA A 106 4.69 -21.78 7.34
C ALA A 106 5.57 -22.63 8.29
N PHE A 107 6.62 -22.00 8.84
CA PHE A 107 7.57 -22.65 9.74
C PHE A 107 7.90 -21.76 10.92
N GLY A 108 8.08 -22.41 12.11
CA GLY A 108 8.55 -21.78 13.35
C GLY A 108 10.02 -22.06 13.65
N PRO A 109 10.54 -21.50 14.75
CA PRO A 109 11.97 -21.59 15.12
C PRO A 109 12.48 -23.02 15.33
N SER A 110 11.61 -23.95 15.73
CA SER A 110 11.99 -25.36 15.94
C SER A 110 11.96 -26.20 14.65
N GLU A 111 11.58 -25.61 13.51
CA GLU A 111 11.34 -26.34 12.25
C GLU A 111 12.37 -26.02 11.16
N VAL A 112 13.57 -25.53 11.53
CA VAL A 112 14.60 -25.05 10.58
C VAL A 112 14.93 -26.10 9.52
N GLU A 113 15.21 -27.34 9.92
CA GLU A 113 15.57 -28.40 8.97
C GLU A 113 14.40 -28.81 8.08
N ALA A 114 13.17 -28.78 8.60
CA ALA A 114 11.96 -29.01 7.79
C ALA A 114 11.71 -27.87 6.80
N ALA A 115 12.01 -26.63 7.20
CA ALA A 115 11.91 -25.47 6.32
C ALA A 115 12.95 -25.52 5.18
N VAL A 116 14.19 -25.91 5.49
CA VAL A 116 15.24 -26.10 4.48
C VAL A 116 14.91 -27.26 3.54
N ALA A 117 14.39 -28.38 4.06
CA ALA A 117 13.96 -29.49 3.23
C ALA A 117 12.79 -29.14 2.29
N PHE A 118 11.88 -28.27 2.72
CA PHE A 118 10.76 -27.83 1.89
C PHE A 118 11.22 -27.06 0.65
N LEU A 119 12.40 -26.43 0.65
CA LEU A 119 12.94 -25.77 -0.54
C LEU A 119 13.17 -26.78 -1.69
N ASP A 120 13.41 -28.05 -1.39
CA ASP A 120 13.63 -29.08 -2.40
C ASP A 120 12.33 -29.52 -3.10
N ASP A 121 11.17 -29.22 -2.51
CA ASP A 121 9.85 -29.48 -3.09
C ASP A 121 9.40 -28.35 -4.06
N LEU A 122 10.12 -27.22 -4.12
CA LEU A 122 9.73 -26.05 -4.92
C LEU A 122 10.40 -26.06 -6.31
N PRO A 123 9.76 -25.41 -7.33
CA PRO A 123 10.21 -25.47 -8.72
C PRO A 123 11.46 -24.65 -9.07
N GLY A 124 12.17 -24.06 -8.08
CA GLY A 124 13.44 -23.39 -8.29
C GLY A 124 13.42 -21.86 -8.26
N LEU A 125 12.26 -21.24 -8.11
CA LEU A 125 12.12 -19.83 -7.69
C LEU A 125 11.55 -19.84 -6.27
N TYR A 126 12.32 -19.30 -5.32
CA TYR A 126 12.03 -19.37 -3.90
C TYR A 126 11.59 -18.01 -3.38
N VAL A 127 10.53 -17.99 -2.58
CA VAL A 127 10.09 -16.78 -1.87
C VAL A 127 10.04 -17.08 -0.37
N VAL A 128 10.88 -16.38 0.41
CA VAL A 128 10.96 -16.54 1.87
C VAL A 128 10.48 -15.25 2.52
N LYS A 129 9.33 -15.31 3.19
CA LYS A 129 8.67 -14.15 3.81
C LYS A 129 8.71 -14.26 5.33
N THR A 130 9.08 -13.18 6.01
CA THR A 130 8.87 -13.00 7.45
C THR A 130 7.36 -12.89 7.73
N ASP A 131 6.85 -13.57 8.76
CA ASP A 131 5.40 -13.61 9.08
C ASP A 131 4.91 -12.38 9.83
N GLY A 132 5.66 -11.41 10.15
CA GLY A 132 5.23 -10.16 10.78
C GLY A 132 5.26 -8.97 9.81
N LEU A 133 4.87 -7.81 10.34
CA LEU A 133 5.05 -6.53 9.66
C LEU A 133 6.56 -6.25 9.53
N ALA A 134 7.06 -6.12 8.31
CA ALA A 134 8.47 -5.89 8.01
C ALA A 134 8.68 -4.77 6.97
N ALA A 135 7.67 -3.93 6.74
CA ALA A 135 7.71 -2.78 5.81
C ALA A 135 8.31 -3.14 4.43
N GLY A 136 7.93 -4.29 3.86
CA GLY A 136 8.42 -4.79 2.58
C GLY A 136 9.85 -5.34 2.58
N LYS A 137 10.58 -5.26 3.69
CA LYS A 137 11.99 -5.69 3.80
C LYS A 137 12.14 -7.17 4.20
N GLY A 138 11.08 -7.80 4.65
CA GLY A 138 11.09 -9.19 5.13
C GLY A 138 10.91 -10.25 4.04
N VAL A 139 11.02 -9.91 2.75
CA VAL A 139 10.79 -10.81 1.62
C VAL A 139 12.07 -10.97 0.81
N LEU A 140 12.54 -12.22 0.70
CA LEU A 140 13.57 -12.62 -0.26
C LEU A 140 12.90 -13.34 -1.43
N VAL A 141 13.26 -12.98 -2.66
CA VAL A 141 12.91 -13.71 -3.90
C VAL A 141 14.22 -14.04 -4.60
N THR A 142 14.49 -15.33 -4.81
CA THR A 142 15.75 -15.79 -5.40
C THR A 142 15.60 -17.12 -6.15
N GLU A 143 16.40 -17.32 -7.18
CA GLU A 143 16.59 -18.61 -7.85
C GLU A 143 17.70 -19.46 -7.19
N SER A 144 18.44 -18.86 -6.27
CA SER A 144 19.52 -19.55 -5.55
C SER A 144 18.98 -20.29 -4.32
N ARG A 145 18.99 -21.62 -4.38
CA ARG A 145 18.61 -22.45 -3.24
C ARG A 145 19.49 -22.19 -2.00
N SER A 146 20.79 -21.94 -2.20
CA SER A 146 21.69 -21.64 -1.09
C SER A 146 21.38 -20.32 -0.42
N GLU A 147 21.06 -19.27 -1.19
CA GLU A 147 20.63 -17.98 -0.67
C GLU A 147 19.29 -18.08 0.08
N ALA A 148 18.34 -18.86 -0.45
CA ALA A 148 17.08 -19.16 0.23
C ALA A 148 17.32 -19.87 1.59
N GLU A 149 18.20 -20.87 1.62
CA GLU A 149 18.56 -21.59 2.86
C GLU A 149 19.21 -20.66 3.88
N GLU A 150 20.15 -19.81 3.47
CA GLU A 150 20.79 -18.83 4.36
C GLU A 150 19.76 -17.88 4.98
N ASP A 151 18.83 -17.38 4.19
CA ASP A 151 17.77 -16.47 4.64
C ASP A 151 16.80 -17.17 5.61
N VAL A 152 16.40 -18.42 5.31
CA VAL A 152 15.58 -19.26 6.21
C VAL A 152 16.26 -19.41 7.57
N ARG A 153 17.55 -19.79 7.59
CA ARG A 153 18.31 -19.99 8.82
C ARG A 153 18.47 -18.67 9.59
N ALA A 154 18.81 -17.58 8.91
CA ALA A 154 18.97 -16.25 9.51
C ALA A 154 17.67 -15.73 10.15
N LYS A 155 16.53 -15.89 9.47
CA LYS A 155 15.23 -15.48 10.00
C LYS A 155 14.81 -16.32 11.20
N LEU A 156 14.77 -17.65 11.06
CA LEU A 156 14.29 -18.55 12.12
C LEU A 156 15.17 -18.53 13.37
N SER A 157 16.48 -18.21 13.24
CA SER A 157 17.36 -18.01 14.40
C SER A 157 17.10 -16.70 15.17
N GLY A 158 16.33 -15.77 14.59
CA GLY A 158 16.08 -14.43 15.14
C GLY A 158 17.23 -13.44 14.88
N GLN A 159 18.25 -13.80 14.10
CA GLN A 159 19.32 -12.87 13.70
C GLN A 159 18.82 -11.78 12.75
N ALA A 160 17.81 -12.12 11.92
CA ALA A 160 17.14 -11.18 11.04
C ALA A 160 15.72 -10.91 11.56
N PHE A 161 15.31 -9.62 11.63
CA PHE A 161 13.98 -9.17 12.03
C PHE A 161 13.52 -9.51 13.47
N GLY A 162 14.42 -9.95 14.37
CA GLY A 162 14.11 -10.23 15.77
C GLY A 162 12.95 -11.22 15.94
N GLU A 163 12.01 -10.97 16.86
CA GLU A 163 10.86 -11.85 17.11
C GLU A 163 9.94 -11.97 15.89
N ALA A 164 9.74 -10.90 15.09
CA ALA A 164 8.93 -10.95 13.88
C ALA A 164 9.51 -11.91 12.82
N GLY A 165 10.83 -12.11 12.80
CA GLY A 165 11.50 -13.03 11.88
C GLY A 165 11.42 -14.51 12.27
N ARG A 166 11.07 -14.82 13.53
CA ARG A 166 11.08 -16.20 14.05
C ARG A 166 9.96 -17.10 13.52
N ARG A 167 9.05 -16.57 12.75
CA ARG A 167 8.10 -17.34 11.93
C ARG A 167 8.19 -16.88 10.51
N ILE A 168 8.23 -17.81 9.57
CA ILE A 168 8.36 -17.53 8.13
C ILE A 168 7.30 -18.28 7.34
N VAL A 169 6.99 -17.75 6.15
CA VAL A 169 6.27 -18.45 5.10
C VAL A 169 7.20 -18.62 3.92
N ILE A 170 7.39 -19.86 3.47
CA ILE A 170 8.12 -20.20 2.24
C ILE A 170 7.07 -20.46 1.17
N GLU A 171 7.25 -19.86 0.00
CA GLU A 171 6.33 -19.97 -1.13
C GLU A 171 7.09 -20.31 -2.41
N GLU A 172 6.41 -20.99 -3.34
CA GLU A 172 6.87 -21.02 -4.73
C GLU A 172 6.90 -19.60 -5.32
N GLY A 173 7.90 -19.28 -6.11
CA GLY A 173 7.88 -18.06 -6.90
C GLY A 173 6.88 -18.15 -8.06
N MET A 174 6.12 -17.11 -8.26
CA MET A 174 5.19 -16.97 -9.37
C MET A 174 5.75 -16.02 -10.42
N SER A 175 5.33 -16.17 -11.68
CA SER A 175 5.73 -15.33 -12.79
C SER A 175 4.51 -14.75 -13.50
N GLY A 176 4.57 -13.48 -13.87
CA GLY A 176 3.51 -12.75 -14.57
C GLY A 176 3.53 -11.27 -14.21
N PRO A 177 2.66 -10.46 -14.82
CA PRO A 177 2.45 -9.08 -14.40
C PRO A 177 1.86 -9.01 -12.98
N GLU A 178 2.40 -8.12 -12.15
CA GLU A 178 1.79 -7.77 -10.86
C GLU A 178 0.75 -6.67 -11.05
N VAL A 179 -0.36 -6.76 -10.33
CA VAL A 179 -1.43 -5.77 -10.33
C VAL A 179 -1.92 -5.55 -8.90
N SER A 180 -2.17 -4.30 -8.57
CA SER A 180 -2.76 -3.87 -7.31
C SER A 180 -4.25 -3.61 -7.52
N LEU A 181 -5.11 -4.37 -6.83
CA LEU A 181 -6.55 -4.18 -6.81
C LEU A 181 -7.00 -3.80 -5.40
N LEU A 182 -7.34 -2.53 -5.22
CA LEU A 182 -7.92 -2.04 -3.98
C LEU A 182 -9.43 -2.27 -4.02
N CYS A 183 -9.99 -2.85 -2.96
CA CYS A 183 -11.43 -3.04 -2.83
C CYS A 183 -11.96 -2.38 -1.57
N LEU A 184 -13.07 -1.68 -1.65
CA LEU A 184 -13.83 -1.24 -0.50
C LEU A 184 -14.71 -2.39 -0.01
N CYS A 185 -14.68 -2.65 1.30
CA CYS A 185 -15.42 -3.72 1.95
C CYS A 185 -16.23 -3.14 3.11
N ASP A 186 -17.52 -3.45 3.19
CA ASP A 186 -18.42 -2.97 4.24
C ASP A 186 -18.85 -4.05 5.26
N GLY A 187 -18.13 -5.18 5.26
CA GLY A 187 -18.42 -6.37 6.06
C GLY A 187 -19.22 -7.43 5.30
N ALA A 188 -19.84 -7.09 4.17
CA ALA A 188 -20.61 -8.01 3.34
C ALA A 188 -20.34 -7.80 1.84
N ALA A 189 -20.49 -6.58 1.36
CA ALA A 189 -20.26 -6.20 -0.02
C ALA A 189 -18.79 -5.86 -0.27
N VAL A 190 -18.34 -6.07 -1.50
CA VAL A 190 -17.00 -5.74 -1.99
C VAL A 190 -17.17 -4.94 -3.26
N SER A 191 -16.52 -3.77 -3.34
CA SER A 191 -16.49 -2.93 -4.53
C SER A 191 -15.05 -2.61 -4.92
N PRO A 192 -14.59 -3.01 -6.12
CA PRO A 192 -13.25 -2.69 -6.57
C PRO A 192 -13.11 -1.19 -6.87
N MET A 193 -11.93 -0.67 -6.60
CA MET A 193 -11.47 0.61 -7.09
C MET A 193 -10.75 0.43 -8.45
N ALA A 194 -10.33 1.54 -9.07
CA ALA A 194 -9.52 1.47 -10.27
C ALA A 194 -8.21 0.68 -10.01
N SER A 195 -7.83 -0.15 -10.97
CA SER A 195 -6.59 -0.92 -10.91
C SER A 195 -5.36 0.00 -10.91
N ALA A 196 -4.29 -0.46 -10.25
CA ALA A 196 -2.99 0.21 -10.25
C ALA A 196 -1.87 -0.81 -10.38
N GLN A 197 -0.69 -0.34 -10.79
CA GLN A 197 0.54 -1.12 -10.77
C GLN A 197 1.65 -0.27 -10.17
N ASP A 198 2.37 -0.84 -9.21
CA ASP A 198 3.51 -0.21 -8.54
C ASP A 198 4.85 -0.72 -9.09
N PHE A 199 5.93 0.03 -8.80
CA PHE A 199 7.30 -0.29 -9.14
C PHE A 199 8.10 -0.46 -7.86
N LYS A 200 8.30 -1.71 -7.42
CA LYS A 200 8.83 -2.04 -6.09
C LYS A 200 10.34 -1.91 -5.97
N ARG A 201 11.10 -2.11 -7.05
CA ARG A 201 12.56 -2.06 -7.01
C ARG A 201 13.09 -0.64 -7.03
N VAL A 202 14.22 -0.41 -6.34
CA VAL A 202 14.77 0.93 -6.13
C VAL A 202 15.35 1.58 -7.38
N ALA A 203 15.83 0.80 -8.34
CA ALA A 203 16.53 1.29 -9.53
C ALA A 203 15.79 0.92 -10.82
N ASP A 204 16.09 1.68 -11.88
CA ASP A 204 15.58 1.45 -13.23
C ASP A 204 15.81 0.01 -13.70
N GLY A 205 14.86 -0.50 -14.51
CA GLY A 205 14.87 -1.86 -15.02
C GLY A 205 14.60 -2.91 -13.91
N ASP A 206 13.84 -2.55 -12.90
CA ASP A 206 13.48 -3.40 -11.75
C ASP A 206 14.68 -4.07 -11.08
N ARG A 207 15.71 -3.28 -10.81
CA ARG A 207 16.97 -3.73 -10.19
C ARG A 207 17.12 -3.21 -8.77
N GLY A 208 17.98 -3.89 -8.01
CA GLY A 208 18.29 -3.54 -6.63
C GLY A 208 17.24 -4.08 -5.62
N PRO A 209 17.30 -3.64 -4.36
CA PRO A 209 16.41 -4.11 -3.31
C PRO A 209 14.96 -3.66 -3.51
N ASN A 210 14.03 -4.40 -2.91
CA ASN A 210 12.63 -3.99 -2.77
C ASN A 210 12.51 -2.74 -1.88
N THR A 211 11.53 -1.93 -2.18
CA THR A 211 11.18 -0.69 -1.45
C THR A 211 9.69 -0.71 -1.09
N GLY A 212 9.18 0.37 -0.52
CA GLY A 212 7.75 0.61 -0.39
C GLY A 212 7.04 1.07 -1.67
N GLY A 213 7.72 1.01 -2.83
CA GLY A 213 7.28 1.51 -4.13
C GLY A 213 8.00 2.80 -4.53
N MET A 214 8.52 2.83 -5.75
CA MET A 214 9.22 3.98 -6.36
C MET A 214 8.34 4.76 -7.34
N GLY A 215 7.13 4.31 -7.55
CA GLY A 215 6.11 4.91 -8.39
C GLY A 215 4.97 3.94 -8.65
N ALA A 216 3.92 4.45 -9.27
CA ALA A 216 2.77 3.66 -9.69
C ALA A 216 2.04 4.35 -10.85
N TYR A 217 1.14 3.62 -11.49
CA TYR A 217 0.22 4.20 -12.47
C TYR A 217 -1.18 3.55 -12.36
N SER A 218 -2.19 4.24 -12.86
CA SER A 218 -3.59 3.81 -12.95
C SER A 218 -4.27 4.50 -14.14
N PRO A 219 -5.15 3.83 -14.92
CA PRO A 219 -5.53 2.43 -14.80
C PRO A 219 -4.48 1.49 -15.41
N VAL A 220 -4.54 0.21 -15.05
CA VAL A 220 -3.74 -0.83 -15.70
C VAL A 220 -4.48 -1.34 -16.94
N PRO A 221 -3.88 -1.28 -18.15
CA PRO A 221 -4.59 -1.66 -19.39
C PRO A 221 -5.11 -3.10 -19.39
N ALA A 222 -4.42 -4.02 -18.73
CA ALA A 222 -4.81 -5.43 -18.63
C ALA A 222 -5.97 -5.69 -17.65
N VAL A 223 -6.38 -4.69 -16.85
CA VAL A 223 -7.44 -4.81 -15.84
C VAL A 223 -8.36 -3.61 -15.96
N ASP A 224 -9.27 -3.69 -16.90
CA ASP A 224 -10.37 -2.72 -17.05
C ASP A 224 -11.41 -2.87 -15.91
N VAL A 225 -12.48 -2.10 -15.96
CA VAL A 225 -13.53 -2.12 -14.92
C VAL A 225 -14.15 -3.50 -14.78
N ALA A 226 -14.50 -4.15 -15.89
CA ALA A 226 -15.16 -5.47 -15.88
C ALA A 226 -14.23 -6.55 -15.36
N GLU A 227 -12.96 -6.52 -15.75
CA GLU A 227 -11.96 -7.44 -15.22
C GLU A 227 -11.67 -7.17 -13.74
N GLY A 228 -11.65 -5.92 -13.30
CA GLY A 228 -11.54 -5.55 -11.89
C GLY A 228 -12.68 -6.12 -11.05
N GLU A 229 -13.93 -6.01 -11.53
CA GLU A 229 -15.10 -6.62 -10.90
C GLU A 229 -14.99 -8.15 -10.81
N ARG A 230 -14.59 -8.80 -11.90
CA ARG A 230 -14.38 -10.24 -11.96
C ARG A 230 -13.30 -10.72 -10.97
N LEU A 231 -12.18 -10.00 -10.89
CA LEU A 231 -11.09 -10.29 -9.96
C LEU A 231 -11.53 -10.09 -8.50
N ALA A 232 -12.28 -9.02 -8.21
CA ALA A 232 -12.80 -8.76 -6.88
C ALA A 232 -13.79 -9.87 -6.43
N GLU A 233 -14.69 -10.30 -7.32
CA GLU A 233 -15.62 -11.39 -7.05
C GLU A 233 -14.91 -12.73 -6.85
N ALA A 234 -13.88 -13.01 -7.65
CA ALA A 234 -13.17 -14.29 -7.58
C ALA A 234 -12.18 -14.40 -6.44
N LEU A 235 -11.52 -13.31 -6.03
CA LEU A 235 -10.38 -13.35 -5.13
C LEU A 235 -10.63 -12.61 -3.80
N VAL A 236 -11.39 -11.51 -3.81
CA VAL A 236 -11.57 -10.67 -2.62
C VAL A 236 -12.87 -11.02 -1.88
N ALA A 237 -14.00 -11.13 -2.58
CA ALA A 237 -15.28 -11.44 -1.96
C ALA A 237 -15.28 -12.77 -1.17
N PRO A 238 -14.68 -13.89 -1.65
CA PRO A 238 -14.61 -15.11 -0.86
C PRO A 238 -13.80 -14.95 0.42
N THR A 239 -12.75 -14.12 0.41
CA THR A 239 -11.97 -13.80 1.60
C THR A 239 -12.80 -13.03 2.62
N VAL A 240 -13.55 -12.00 2.20
CA VAL A 240 -14.44 -11.23 3.10
C VAL A 240 -15.55 -12.13 3.67
N HIS A 241 -16.12 -13.02 2.86
CA HIS A 241 -17.10 -14.01 3.33
C HIS A 241 -16.52 -14.96 4.36
N GLU A 242 -15.29 -15.43 4.17
CA GLU A 242 -14.60 -16.30 5.14
C GLU A 242 -14.31 -15.56 6.46
N LEU A 243 -13.89 -14.28 6.40
CA LEU A 243 -13.71 -13.45 7.59
C LEU A 243 -15.04 -13.31 8.35
N ARG A 244 -16.13 -13.01 7.66
CA ARG A 244 -17.46 -12.92 8.26
C ARG A 244 -17.90 -14.26 8.87
N ARG A 245 -17.61 -15.39 8.21
CA ARG A 245 -17.88 -16.73 8.76
C ARG A 245 -17.11 -16.99 10.07
N ARG A 246 -15.93 -16.39 10.22
CA ARG A 246 -15.11 -16.40 11.45
C ARG A 246 -15.58 -15.40 12.51
N GLY A 247 -16.64 -14.62 12.24
CA GLY A 247 -17.14 -13.58 13.15
C GLY A 247 -16.40 -12.26 13.07
N ILE A 248 -15.58 -12.06 12.03
CA ILE A 248 -14.79 -10.84 11.79
C ILE A 248 -15.57 -9.91 10.86
N ASP A 249 -15.91 -8.71 11.35
CA ASP A 249 -16.56 -7.65 10.57
C ASP A 249 -15.50 -6.77 9.92
N TYR A 250 -15.24 -7.02 8.63
CA TYR A 250 -14.19 -6.34 7.88
C TYR A 250 -14.74 -5.11 7.15
N ARG A 251 -14.52 -3.90 7.69
CA ARG A 251 -14.93 -2.62 7.08
C ARG A 251 -13.71 -1.77 6.77
N GLY A 252 -13.49 -1.47 5.50
CA GLY A 252 -12.33 -0.70 5.06
C GLY A 252 -11.84 -1.11 3.70
N VAL A 253 -10.56 -0.88 3.43
CA VAL A 253 -9.90 -1.28 2.19
C VAL A 253 -9.25 -2.64 2.37
N LEU A 254 -9.54 -3.56 1.46
CA LEU A 254 -8.76 -4.77 1.26
C LEU A 254 -8.01 -4.64 -0.07
N TYR A 255 -6.71 -4.40 0.02
CA TYR A 255 -5.85 -4.31 -1.14
C TYR A 255 -5.29 -5.70 -1.44
N ALA A 256 -5.65 -6.25 -2.60
CA ALA A 256 -5.12 -7.49 -3.14
C ALA A 256 -3.93 -7.20 -4.07
N GLY A 257 -2.73 -7.63 -3.68
CA GLY A 257 -1.60 -7.77 -4.58
C GLY A 257 -1.76 -9.06 -5.39
N LEU A 258 -1.88 -8.94 -6.69
CA LEU A 258 -2.18 -10.05 -7.60
C LEU A 258 -1.03 -10.33 -8.54
N MET A 259 -0.77 -11.60 -8.83
CA MET A 259 0.05 -12.04 -9.95
C MET A 259 -0.87 -12.62 -11.03
N LEU A 260 -0.83 -12.06 -12.24
CA LEU A 260 -1.56 -12.58 -13.39
C LEU A 260 -0.72 -13.70 -14.04
N THR A 261 -0.85 -14.92 -13.51
CA THR A 261 -0.09 -16.07 -14.00
C THR A 261 -0.75 -16.71 -15.22
N PRO A 262 -0.03 -17.53 -16.02
CA PRO A 262 -0.62 -18.28 -17.14
C PRO A 262 -1.76 -19.22 -16.74
N GLU A 263 -1.76 -19.71 -15.48
CA GLU A 263 -2.81 -20.57 -14.93
C GLU A 263 -4.01 -19.80 -14.39
N GLY A 264 -3.94 -18.47 -14.39
CA GLY A 264 -4.94 -17.56 -13.86
C GLY A 264 -4.40 -16.65 -12.74
N PRO A 265 -5.20 -15.68 -12.29
CA PRO A 265 -4.79 -14.75 -11.27
C PRO A 265 -4.65 -15.42 -9.89
N LYS A 266 -3.56 -15.13 -9.19
CA LYS A 266 -3.27 -15.62 -7.83
C LYS A 266 -2.97 -14.45 -6.89
N VAL A 267 -3.40 -14.57 -5.63
CA VAL A 267 -3.10 -13.58 -4.58
C VAL A 267 -1.67 -13.76 -4.11
N LEU A 268 -0.88 -12.68 -4.18
CA LEU A 268 0.46 -12.58 -3.59
C LEU A 268 0.39 -12.26 -2.10
N GLU A 269 -0.41 -11.24 -1.78
CA GLU A 269 -0.62 -10.76 -0.42
C GLU A 269 -1.89 -9.90 -0.33
N TYR A 270 -2.38 -9.72 0.89
CA TYR A 270 -3.35 -8.67 1.22
C TYR A 270 -2.71 -7.59 2.08
N ASN A 271 -3.09 -6.34 1.81
CA ASN A 271 -2.87 -5.21 2.70
C ASN A 271 -4.25 -4.69 3.15
N VAL A 272 -4.36 -4.29 4.41
CA VAL A 272 -5.66 -3.97 5.06
C VAL A 272 -5.98 -2.48 5.06
N ARG A 273 -5.43 -1.77 4.11
CA ARG A 273 -5.46 -0.31 3.98
C ARG A 273 -5.21 0.10 2.54
N PHE A 274 -5.35 1.41 2.26
CA PHE A 274 -4.91 1.96 0.98
C PHE A 274 -3.43 1.67 0.73
N GLY A 275 -3.07 1.41 -0.53
CA GLY A 275 -1.68 1.26 -0.95
C GLY A 275 -0.91 2.58 -0.92
N ASP A 276 0.40 2.49 -0.87
CA ASP A 276 1.33 3.61 -0.97
C ASP A 276 2.55 3.16 -1.80
N PRO A 277 2.64 3.49 -3.12
CA PRO A 277 2.07 4.71 -3.73
C PRO A 277 0.78 4.55 -4.57
N GLU A 278 0.02 3.46 -4.49
CA GLU A 278 -1.17 3.24 -5.34
C GLU A 278 -2.29 4.26 -5.06
N ALA A 279 -2.48 4.67 -3.80
CA ALA A 279 -3.46 5.69 -3.44
C ALA A 279 -3.21 7.00 -4.20
N GLN A 280 -1.95 7.36 -4.45
CA GLN A 280 -1.55 8.58 -5.14
C GLN A 280 -1.89 8.58 -6.63
N VAL A 281 -2.27 7.45 -7.22
CA VAL A 281 -2.72 7.36 -8.62
C VAL A 281 -4.19 6.96 -8.75
N VAL A 282 -4.75 6.24 -7.77
CA VAL A 282 -6.15 5.82 -7.78
C VAL A 282 -7.07 6.95 -7.31
N LEU A 283 -6.73 7.58 -6.17
CA LEU A 283 -7.58 8.60 -5.55
C LEU A 283 -7.77 9.87 -6.40
N PRO A 284 -6.76 10.44 -7.06
CA PRO A 284 -6.94 11.61 -7.92
C PRO A 284 -7.98 11.42 -9.03
N ARG A 285 -8.20 10.19 -9.47
CA ARG A 285 -9.14 9.80 -10.52
C ARG A 285 -10.59 9.65 -10.04
N VAL A 286 -10.84 9.65 -8.72
CA VAL A 286 -12.18 9.55 -8.13
C VAL A 286 -12.99 10.79 -8.48
N THR A 287 -14.22 10.58 -8.98
CA THR A 287 -15.17 11.63 -9.39
C THR A 287 -16.40 11.73 -8.49
N SER A 288 -16.76 10.64 -7.79
CA SER A 288 -17.82 10.64 -6.78
C SER A 288 -17.38 11.32 -5.48
N ASP A 289 -18.35 11.61 -4.59
CA ASP A 289 -18.04 12.04 -3.23
C ASP A 289 -17.40 10.88 -2.44
N LEU A 290 -16.08 10.92 -2.29
CA LEU A 290 -15.35 9.86 -1.58
C LEU A 290 -15.70 9.82 -0.09
N ALA A 291 -16.01 10.97 0.53
CA ALA A 291 -16.33 11.00 1.95
C ALA A 291 -17.66 10.27 2.24
N ASP A 292 -18.67 10.47 1.39
CA ASP A 292 -19.95 9.76 1.51
C ASP A 292 -19.79 8.25 1.24
N VAL A 293 -19.01 7.87 0.22
CA VAL A 293 -18.73 6.46 -0.06
C VAL A 293 -18.03 5.80 1.13
N LEU A 294 -16.99 6.42 1.68
CA LEU A 294 -16.26 5.85 2.82
C LEU A 294 -17.10 5.82 4.11
N ALA A 295 -17.99 6.80 4.31
CA ALA A 295 -18.94 6.77 5.41
C ALA A 295 -19.91 5.59 5.30
N SER A 296 -20.42 5.28 4.10
CA SER A 296 -21.28 4.12 3.86
C SER A 296 -20.55 2.80 4.10
N VAL A 297 -19.28 2.70 3.70
CA VAL A 297 -18.41 1.55 4.01
C VAL A 297 -18.26 1.37 5.53
N ALA A 298 -17.95 2.46 6.25
CA ALA A 298 -17.77 2.42 7.70
C ALA A 298 -19.06 2.07 8.43
N ALA A 299 -20.22 2.47 7.90
CA ALA A 299 -21.52 2.13 8.43
C ALA A 299 -21.95 0.68 8.13
N GLY A 300 -21.28 -0.03 7.22
CA GLY A 300 -21.69 -1.38 6.76
C GLY A 300 -22.93 -1.34 5.86
N ALA A 301 -23.05 -0.30 5.05
CA ALA A 301 -24.22 -0.03 4.21
C ALA A 301 -23.79 0.61 2.87
N MET A 302 -22.79 0.02 2.21
CA MET A 302 -22.28 0.49 0.93
C MET A 302 -23.25 0.11 -0.20
N ASP A 303 -23.98 1.10 -0.73
CA ASP A 303 -24.90 0.90 -1.87
C ASP A 303 -24.13 0.86 -3.21
N ALA A 304 -23.06 1.65 -3.34
CA ALA A 304 -22.23 1.69 -4.54
C ALA A 304 -20.78 2.06 -4.19
N GLY A 305 -19.85 1.57 -5.00
CA GLY A 305 -18.44 1.97 -4.93
C GLY A 305 -18.19 3.36 -5.54
N PRO A 306 -16.94 3.86 -5.47
CA PRO A 306 -16.56 5.12 -6.05
C PRO A 306 -16.57 5.06 -7.58
N THR A 307 -16.90 6.18 -8.23
CA THR A 307 -16.77 6.36 -9.69
C THR A 307 -15.45 7.03 -10.04
N PHE A 308 -14.95 6.75 -11.23
CA PHE A 308 -13.65 7.22 -11.72
C PHE A 308 -13.81 7.97 -13.04
N GLY A 309 -12.98 9.00 -13.24
CA GLY A 309 -12.81 9.65 -14.53
C GLY A 309 -11.97 8.83 -15.51
N ASP A 310 -12.02 9.22 -16.77
CA ASP A 310 -11.28 8.54 -17.85
C ASP A 310 -9.78 8.86 -17.86
N ASP A 311 -9.34 9.93 -17.17
CA ASP A 311 -7.95 10.31 -17.08
C ASP A 311 -7.10 9.22 -16.41
N ALA A 312 -5.85 9.07 -16.88
CA ALA A 312 -4.82 8.27 -16.24
C ALA A 312 -4.03 9.10 -15.22
N ALA A 313 -3.39 8.42 -14.29
CA ALA A 313 -2.47 9.02 -13.33
C ALA A 313 -1.17 8.22 -13.25
N VAL A 314 -0.04 8.92 -13.12
CA VAL A 314 1.30 8.35 -12.89
C VAL A 314 1.94 9.09 -11.74
N THR A 315 2.40 8.38 -10.73
CA THR A 315 3.17 8.96 -9.62
C THR A 315 4.62 8.51 -9.65
N VAL A 316 5.54 9.46 -9.47
CA VAL A 316 6.97 9.22 -9.32
C VAL A 316 7.38 9.54 -7.90
N VAL A 317 7.99 8.58 -7.22
CA VAL A 317 8.48 8.75 -5.85
C VAL A 317 9.86 9.40 -5.87
N CYS A 318 9.97 10.53 -5.18
CA CYS A 318 11.21 11.24 -4.93
C CYS A 318 11.73 10.83 -3.55
N ALA A 319 12.87 10.15 -3.50
CA ALA A 319 13.42 9.56 -2.29
C ALA A 319 14.73 10.22 -1.83
N SER A 320 15.02 10.09 -0.54
CA SER A 320 16.29 10.51 0.05
C SER A 320 17.44 9.61 -0.42
N PRO A 321 18.67 10.14 -0.51
CA PRO A 321 19.84 9.34 -0.85
C PRO A 321 20.07 8.22 0.17
N GLY A 322 20.35 7.01 -0.33
CA GLY A 322 20.55 5.82 0.50
C GLY A 322 19.28 5.03 0.83
N TYR A 323 18.11 5.48 0.35
CA TYR A 323 16.87 4.69 0.45
C TYR A 323 16.98 3.40 -0.39
N PRO A 324 16.47 2.22 0.06
CA PRO A 324 15.69 1.99 1.28
C PRO A 324 16.52 1.64 2.52
N ALA A 325 17.83 1.39 2.40
CA ALA A 325 18.62 0.81 3.48
C ALA A 325 18.93 1.82 4.61
N ALA A 326 19.47 2.99 4.25
CA ALA A 326 19.93 4.02 5.18
C ALA A 326 19.69 5.42 4.59
N PRO A 327 18.44 5.90 4.54
CA PRO A 327 18.12 7.22 3.97
C PRO A 327 18.78 8.32 4.81
N ARG A 328 19.46 9.25 4.11
CA ARG A 328 20.00 10.47 4.74
C ARG A 328 18.97 11.57 4.61
N THR A 329 18.70 12.28 5.71
CA THR A 329 17.64 13.27 5.83
C THR A 329 18.20 14.63 6.29
N GLY A 330 17.34 15.66 6.31
CA GLY A 330 17.70 17.01 6.72
C GLY A 330 18.01 17.97 5.58
N GLU A 331 17.95 17.51 4.33
CA GLU A 331 18.22 18.34 3.15
C GLU A 331 17.01 19.22 2.81
N PRO A 332 17.19 20.52 2.50
CA PRO A 332 16.12 21.41 2.07
C PRO A 332 15.45 20.89 0.78
N VAL A 333 14.12 20.87 0.77
CA VAL A 333 13.33 20.54 -0.42
C VAL A 333 13.09 21.80 -1.22
N GLU A 334 13.71 21.89 -2.39
CA GLU A 334 13.64 23.05 -3.28
C GLU A 334 12.78 22.75 -4.52
N GLY A 335 12.21 23.80 -5.12
CA GLY A 335 11.48 23.71 -6.40
C GLY A 335 10.02 23.29 -6.28
N LEU A 336 9.44 23.14 -5.09
CA LEU A 336 8.05 22.71 -4.88
C LEU A 336 7.02 23.58 -5.62
N GLU A 337 7.17 24.91 -5.57
CA GLU A 337 6.24 25.83 -6.25
C GLU A 337 6.29 25.66 -7.76
N ALA A 338 7.49 25.52 -8.34
CA ALA A 338 7.66 25.31 -9.76
C ALA A 338 7.11 23.94 -10.21
N ALA A 339 7.32 22.90 -9.42
CA ALA A 339 6.78 21.57 -9.67
C ALA A 339 5.24 21.56 -9.58
N ALA A 340 4.66 22.21 -8.58
CA ALA A 340 3.21 22.31 -8.40
C ALA A 340 2.53 23.19 -9.47
N ALA A 341 3.27 24.08 -10.13
CA ALA A 341 2.75 24.92 -11.22
C ALA A 341 2.59 24.15 -12.56
N VAL A 342 3.10 22.92 -12.68
CA VAL A 342 2.90 22.09 -13.87
C VAL A 342 1.43 21.67 -13.96
N PRO A 343 0.71 22.00 -15.07
CA PRO A 343 -0.71 21.67 -15.18
C PRO A 343 -1.00 20.18 -15.06
N GLY A 344 -2.00 19.82 -14.24
CA GLY A 344 -2.39 18.44 -14.01
C GLY A 344 -1.46 17.66 -13.08
N VAL A 345 -0.59 18.37 -12.34
CA VAL A 345 0.28 17.76 -11.32
C VAL A 345 -0.27 17.99 -9.91
N GLN A 346 -0.15 16.97 -9.08
CA GLN A 346 -0.36 17.01 -7.64
C GLN A 346 0.89 16.49 -6.93
N ILE A 347 1.31 17.16 -5.84
CA ILE A 347 2.47 16.74 -5.05
C ILE A 347 1.99 16.30 -3.68
N PHE A 348 2.27 15.05 -3.32
CA PHE A 348 1.94 14.50 -2.02
C PHE A 348 3.19 14.39 -1.16
N CYS A 349 3.22 15.14 -0.07
CA CYS A 349 4.29 15.12 0.92
C CYS A 349 4.21 13.83 1.75
N ALA A 350 5.36 13.14 1.87
CA ALA A 350 5.51 11.94 2.68
C ALA A 350 6.53 12.21 3.81
N GLY A 351 7.78 11.78 3.67
CA GLY A 351 8.81 11.96 4.67
C GLY A 351 9.40 13.37 4.65
N VAL A 352 8.64 14.36 5.10
CA VAL A 352 9.09 15.76 5.23
C VAL A 352 8.94 16.28 6.67
N ALA A 353 9.82 17.21 7.06
CA ALA A 353 9.73 17.96 8.30
C ALA A 353 9.93 19.47 8.02
N ALA A 354 9.65 20.31 9.00
CA ALA A 354 10.01 21.72 8.94
C ALA A 354 11.33 21.97 9.67
N ASP A 355 12.23 22.75 9.06
CA ASP A 355 13.43 23.23 9.74
C ASP A 355 13.11 24.39 10.69
N GLY A 356 14.13 24.92 11.40
CA GLY A 356 13.97 26.06 12.31
C GLY A 356 13.50 27.35 11.65
N ALA A 357 13.52 27.45 10.31
CA ALA A 357 13.01 28.56 9.52
C ALA A 357 11.64 28.27 8.89
N GLY A 358 11.04 27.11 9.15
CA GLY A 358 9.76 26.68 8.60
C GLY A 358 9.82 26.16 7.16
N ARG A 359 11.01 25.95 6.60
CA ARG A 359 11.18 25.35 5.26
C ARG A 359 11.05 23.83 5.33
N LEU A 360 10.48 23.22 4.30
CA LEU A 360 10.42 21.76 4.22
C LEU A 360 11.82 21.17 3.98
N VAL A 361 12.14 20.14 4.76
CA VAL A 361 13.35 19.34 4.63
C VAL A 361 13.00 17.87 4.53
N THR A 362 13.88 17.05 3.93
CA THR A 362 13.73 15.59 3.87
C THR A 362 13.77 15.02 5.29
N ALA A 363 12.83 14.13 5.64
CA ALA A 363 12.71 13.52 6.97
C ALA A 363 12.39 12.02 6.93
N GLY A 364 12.38 11.43 5.74
CA GLY A 364 12.09 10.00 5.55
C GLY A 364 12.78 9.43 4.33
N GLY A 365 12.55 8.16 4.05
CA GLY A 365 13.08 7.49 2.86
C GLY A 365 12.39 7.99 1.58
N ARG A 366 11.06 7.85 1.48
CA ARG A 366 10.24 8.47 0.44
C ARG A 366 9.83 9.86 0.93
N VAL A 367 10.15 10.89 0.17
CA VAL A 367 10.00 12.29 0.59
C VAL A 367 8.77 12.92 -0.03
N LEU A 368 8.64 12.83 -1.35
CA LEU A 368 7.51 13.34 -2.13
C LEU A 368 7.03 12.27 -3.11
N ASN A 369 5.74 12.34 -3.43
CA ASN A 369 5.14 11.64 -4.56
C ASN A 369 4.63 12.70 -5.54
N VAL A 370 5.15 12.68 -6.76
CA VAL A 370 4.78 13.64 -7.82
C VAL A 370 3.85 12.93 -8.78
N THR A 371 2.57 13.28 -8.73
CA THR A 371 1.52 12.64 -9.52
C THR A 371 1.10 13.54 -10.66
N GLY A 372 1.32 13.09 -11.89
CA GLY A 372 0.73 13.68 -13.09
C GLY A 372 -0.60 13.00 -13.39
N VAL A 373 -1.61 13.78 -13.80
CA VAL A 373 -2.92 13.30 -14.26
C VAL A 373 -3.13 13.79 -15.70
N GLY A 374 -3.61 12.93 -16.57
CA GLY A 374 -3.82 13.28 -17.99
C GLY A 374 -4.62 12.24 -18.76
N PRO A 375 -5.04 12.54 -20.00
CA PRO A 375 -5.93 11.70 -20.78
C PRO A 375 -5.35 10.32 -21.14
N THR A 376 -4.05 10.16 -21.01
CA THR A 376 -3.33 8.88 -21.22
C THR A 376 -2.22 8.72 -20.20
N VAL A 377 -1.77 7.47 -19.98
CA VAL A 377 -0.61 7.18 -19.12
C VAL A 377 0.63 7.94 -19.59
N ALA A 378 0.85 8.03 -20.90
CA ALA A 378 1.99 8.76 -21.46
C ALA A 378 1.97 10.26 -21.11
N VAL A 379 0.81 10.93 -21.23
CA VAL A 379 0.65 12.35 -20.85
C VAL A 379 0.78 12.54 -19.34
N ALA A 380 0.18 11.65 -18.54
CA ALA A 380 0.31 11.70 -17.09
C ALA A 380 1.79 11.56 -16.66
N ARG A 381 2.51 10.62 -17.27
CA ARG A 381 3.94 10.39 -17.06
C ARG A 381 4.77 11.64 -17.41
N GLU A 382 4.54 12.21 -18.58
CA GLU A 382 5.25 13.43 -19.03
C GLU A 382 5.10 14.55 -18.01
N ARG A 383 3.88 14.81 -17.53
CA ARG A 383 3.58 15.83 -16.50
C ARG A 383 4.31 15.54 -15.19
N ALA A 384 4.27 14.28 -14.72
CA ALA A 384 4.96 13.89 -13.50
C ALA A 384 6.47 14.15 -13.60
N TYR A 385 7.12 13.71 -14.67
CA TYR A 385 8.56 13.93 -14.85
C TYR A 385 8.93 15.38 -15.12
N GLN A 386 8.09 16.17 -15.79
CA GLN A 386 8.28 17.62 -15.92
C GLN A 386 8.32 18.29 -14.54
N ALA A 387 7.45 17.91 -13.64
CA ALA A 387 7.43 18.43 -12.27
C ALA A 387 8.61 17.92 -11.43
N VAL A 388 8.97 16.63 -11.57
CA VAL A 388 10.16 16.06 -10.91
C VAL A 388 11.43 16.80 -11.30
N ALA A 389 11.57 17.22 -12.57
CA ALA A 389 12.73 17.96 -13.04
C ALA A 389 12.90 19.34 -12.38
N ALA A 390 11.86 19.92 -11.81
CA ALA A 390 11.92 21.17 -11.06
C ALA A 390 12.35 20.97 -9.59
N LEU A 391 12.28 19.75 -9.06
CA LEU A 391 12.61 19.45 -7.67
C LEU A 391 14.11 19.25 -7.47
N HIS A 392 14.63 19.70 -6.34
CA HIS A 392 16.04 19.53 -6.03
C HIS A 392 16.29 19.35 -4.52
N TRP A 393 17.16 18.41 -4.18
CA TRP A 393 17.95 18.30 -2.94
C TRP A 393 19.17 17.42 -3.20
N PRO A 394 20.26 17.53 -2.41
CA PRO A 394 21.47 16.74 -2.57
C PRO A 394 21.19 15.23 -2.54
N GLY A 395 21.47 14.55 -3.65
CA GLY A 395 21.29 13.11 -3.78
C GLY A 395 19.83 12.66 -3.91
N LEU A 396 18.94 13.52 -4.42
CA LEU A 396 17.59 13.14 -4.83
C LEU A 396 17.63 11.86 -5.67
N GLN A 397 16.87 10.85 -5.24
CA GLN A 397 16.80 9.53 -5.89
C GLN A 397 15.40 9.32 -6.46
N VAL A 398 15.33 9.09 -7.76
CA VAL A 398 14.10 8.78 -8.51
C VAL A 398 14.38 7.70 -9.54
N ARG A 399 13.36 6.95 -9.94
CA ARG A 399 13.42 6.11 -11.15
C ARG A 399 13.02 6.95 -12.37
N SER A 400 13.64 6.68 -13.51
CA SER A 400 13.35 7.33 -14.80
C SER A 400 12.38 6.54 -15.69
N ASP A 401 12.10 5.29 -15.33
CA ASP A 401 11.35 4.31 -16.13
C ASP A 401 9.92 4.02 -15.64
N ILE A 402 9.40 4.77 -14.64
CA ILE A 402 8.03 4.56 -14.16
C ILE A 402 7.05 4.72 -15.31
N ALA A 403 6.25 3.67 -15.57
CA ALA A 403 5.26 3.59 -16.64
C ALA A 403 5.83 3.92 -18.05
N ALA A 404 7.08 3.52 -18.34
CA ALA A 404 7.71 3.80 -19.63
C ALA A 404 7.17 2.93 -20.77
N ASP A 405 6.74 1.71 -20.44
CA ASP A 405 6.33 0.69 -21.41
C ASP A 405 4.80 0.46 -21.43
N VAL A 406 4.01 1.48 -21.00
CA VAL A 406 2.55 1.41 -20.89
C VAL A 406 1.85 2.25 -21.93
#